data_cda05785de5ddea576e040935a79248e
#
_entry.id   cda05785de5ddea576e040935a79248e
#
_cell.length_a   1.000
_cell.length_b   1.000
_cell.length_c   1.000
_cell.angle_alpha   90.00
_cell.angle_beta   90.00
_cell.angle_gamma   90.00
#
_symmetry.space_group_name_H-M   'P 1'
#
loop_
_entity.id
_entity.type
_entity.pdbx_description
1 polymer ?
#
loop_
_entity_poly.entity_id
_entity_poly.type
_entity_poly.pdbx_seq_one_letter_code
_entity_poly.pdbx_strand_id
1 'polypeptide(L)'
;IEVTLGSKSLSILYNGKPLKKYDCVYAKGSFRYAPLLRSITTALYGTTYMPIKPNTFTLGHDKLLTHLALQYYKIPMPDTYVISSIDAAKKTLKQVKYPIILKFPQGTQGKGVMIADSFAAASSMLDAIETLKQPFLIQEYVETEGSDIRALVVGDQVVGAYKRKAAVGEKRANIHAGGTGEPIVLDAHAKKIAVNAAKSIGAEICAVDILESVKGPQVIEANLSPGLQGITSTTKIDIADKIAKYLYEKTKEFSEKGKKTETFKLFADLGVAGKEKGQQQIVTNLDFRSDRILLPKIISKLSKFNEDDEVIVKASKGKIALEKY
;
A
#
# COMPACT_ATOMS: atom_id res chain seq x y z
N ILE A 1 -18.25 -7.59 13.44
CA ILE A 1 -18.57 -6.68 12.32
C ILE A 1 -18.99 -7.52 11.14
N GLU A 2 -20.09 -7.15 10.52
CA GLU A 2 -20.65 -7.80 9.33
C GLU A 2 -20.70 -6.77 8.19
N VAL A 3 -20.36 -7.20 6.98
CA VAL A 3 -20.45 -6.36 5.78
C VAL A 3 -21.38 -7.05 4.81
N THR A 4 -22.48 -6.41 4.46
CA THR A 4 -23.44 -6.95 3.49
C THR A 4 -23.27 -6.22 2.17
N LEU A 5 -23.02 -7.01 1.12
CA LEU A 5 -22.87 -6.53 -0.26
C LEU A 5 -24.15 -6.80 -1.03
N GLY A 6 -24.88 -5.77 -1.41
CA GLY A 6 -26.05 -5.86 -2.27
C GLY A 6 -25.84 -5.09 -3.58
N SER A 7 -26.63 -5.39 -4.60
CA SER A 7 -26.53 -4.74 -5.92
C SER A 7 -26.71 -3.21 -5.87
N LYS A 8 -27.40 -2.69 -4.86
CA LYS A 8 -27.72 -1.26 -4.71
C LYS A 8 -27.17 -0.63 -3.43
N SER A 9 -26.66 -1.44 -2.49
CA SER A 9 -26.24 -0.96 -1.18
C SER A 9 -25.10 -1.80 -0.62
N LEU A 10 -24.25 -1.13 0.13
CA LEU A 10 -23.21 -1.71 0.96
C LEU A 10 -23.50 -1.26 2.39
N SER A 11 -23.69 -2.19 3.30
CA SER A 11 -24.00 -1.87 4.70
C SER A 11 -23.02 -2.54 5.65
N ILE A 12 -22.74 -1.87 6.76
CA ILE A 12 -21.87 -2.38 7.83
C ILE A 12 -22.71 -2.48 9.10
N LEU A 13 -22.69 -3.65 9.73
CA LEU A 13 -23.33 -3.90 11.01
C LEU A 13 -22.24 -4.17 12.09
N TYR A 14 -22.47 -3.67 13.27
CA TYR A 14 -21.72 -3.99 14.46
C TYR A 14 -22.69 -4.55 15.52
N ASN A 15 -22.50 -5.81 15.90
CA ASN A 15 -23.41 -6.53 16.79
C ASN A 15 -24.87 -6.46 16.32
N GLY A 16 -25.13 -6.71 15.02
CA GLY A 16 -26.44 -6.71 14.41
C GLY A 16 -27.10 -5.34 14.23
N LYS A 17 -26.40 -4.24 14.58
CA LYS A 17 -26.90 -2.87 14.41
C LYS A 17 -26.07 -2.11 13.36
N PRO A 18 -26.69 -1.20 12.59
CA PRO A 18 -25.96 -0.37 11.65
C PRO A 18 -24.79 0.37 12.34
N LEU A 19 -23.62 0.39 11.69
CA LEU A 19 -22.47 1.10 12.19
C LEU A 19 -22.80 2.59 12.30
N LYS A 20 -22.51 3.18 13.47
CA LYS A 20 -22.70 4.62 13.68
C LYS A 20 -21.82 5.42 12.72
N LYS A 21 -22.21 6.64 12.42
CA LYS A 21 -21.36 7.58 11.68
C LYS A 21 -20.17 8.01 12.55
N TYR A 22 -18.99 7.99 11.95
CA TYR A 22 -17.76 8.48 12.55
C TYR A 22 -17.09 9.44 11.57
N ASP A 23 -16.50 10.50 12.08
CA ASP A 23 -15.75 11.46 11.25
C ASP A 23 -14.38 10.90 10.83
N CYS A 24 -13.83 10.00 11.65
CA CYS A 24 -12.57 9.30 11.41
C CYS A 24 -12.67 7.83 11.77
N VAL A 25 -12.09 6.97 10.93
CA VAL A 25 -11.93 5.53 11.20
C VAL A 25 -10.49 5.11 10.91
N TYR A 26 -9.76 4.71 11.94
CA TYR A 26 -8.46 4.07 11.81
C TYR A 26 -8.63 2.55 11.91
N ALA A 27 -8.77 1.89 10.76
CA ALA A 27 -8.94 0.44 10.69
C ALA A 27 -7.60 -0.28 10.90
N LYS A 28 -7.55 -1.21 11.84
CA LYS A 28 -6.38 -2.04 12.16
C LYS A 28 -6.77 -3.51 12.25
N GLY A 29 -5.90 -4.39 11.79
CA GLY A 29 -6.12 -5.83 11.88
C GLY A 29 -4.97 -6.61 11.27
N SER A 30 -4.97 -7.94 11.47
CA SER A 30 -4.00 -8.83 10.84
C SER A 30 -4.33 -9.05 9.36
N PHE A 31 -3.36 -9.55 8.59
CA PHE A 31 -3.53 -9.91 7.18
C PHE A 31 -4.72 -10.84 6.91
N ARG A 32 -5.09 -11.68 7.87
CA ARG A 32 -6.27 -12.58 7.77
C ARG A 32 -7.58 -11.83 7.55
N TYR A 33 -7.65 -10.60 8.02
CA TYR A 33 -8.82 -9.73 7.90
C TYR A 33 -8.69 -8.68 6.79
N ALA A 34 -7.64 -8.76 5.95
CA ALA A 34 -7.42 -7.77 4.89
C ALA A 34 -8.65 -7.57 3.96
N PRO A 35 -9.34 -8.62 3.49
CA PRO A 35 -10.56 -8.44 2.69
C PRO A 35 -11.68 -7.73 3.45
N LEU A 36 -11.88 -8.07 4.73
CA LEU A 36 -12.89 -7.42 5.57
C LEU A 36 -12.56 -5.96 5.84
N LEU A 37 -11.30 -5.65 6.19
CA LEU A 37 -10.84 -4.28 6.41
C LEU A 37 -10.97 -3.44 5.14
N ARG A 38 -10.62 -4.00 3.98
CA ARG A 38 -10.83 -3.36 2.67
C ARG A 38 -12.32 -3.09 2.43
N SER A 39 -13.21 -4.04 2.69
CA SER A 39 -14.65 -3.88 2.49
C SER A 39 -15.25 -2.78 3.39
N ILE A 40 -14.89 -2.77 4.67
CA ILE A 40 -15.32 -1.75 5.64
C ILE A 40 -14.84 -0.37 5.18
N THR A 41 -13.56 -0.24 4.86
CA THR A 41 -12.98 1.06 4.47
C THR A 41 -13.50 1.52 3.12
N THR A 42 -13.80 0.61 2.18
CA THR A 42 -14.48 0.96 0.92
C THR A 42 -15.87 1.53 1.17
N ALA A 43 -16.65 0.93 2.08
CA ALA A 43 -18.00 1.40 2.41
C ALA A 43 -18.01 2.79 3.04
N LEU A 44 -16.97 3.13 3.81
CA LEU A 44 -16.86 4.41 4.52
C LEU A 44 -16.12 5.48 3.72
N TYR A 45 -15.52 5.10 2.58
CA TYR A 45 -14.68 6.01 1.80
C TYR A 45 -15.48 7.22 1.28
N GLY A 46 -14.85 8.38 1.29
CA GLY A 46 -15.46 9.64 0.85
C GLY A 46 -16.44 10.28 1.85
N THR A 47 -16.88 9.54 2.88
CA THR A 47 -17.75 10.07 3.94
C THR A 47 -17.06 10.17 5.28
N THR A 48 -15.97 9.44 5.45
CA THR A 48 -15.22 9.30 6.70
C THR A 48 -13.74 9.44 6.39
N TYR A 49 -13.00 10.23 7.15
CA TYR A 49 -11.55 10.28 7.01
C TYR A 49 -10.91 8.96 7.44
N MET A 50 -9.96 8.47 6.65
CA MET A 50 -9.22 7.23 6.94
C MET A 50 -7.74 7.39 6.57
N PRO A 51 -6.80 7.15 7.53
CA PRO A 51 -5.37 7.27 7.30
C PRO A 51 -4.80 6.10 6.47
N ILE A 52 -5.58 5.04 6.25
CA ILE A 52 -5.24 3.88 5.42
C ILE A 52 -6.32 3.73 4.36
N LYS A 53 -5.93 3.86 3.09
CA LYS A 53 -6.85 3.73 1.95
C LYS A 53 -7.33 2.28 1.78
N PRO A 54 -8.51 2.02 1.22
CA PRO A 54 -9.04 0.65 1.07
C PRO A 54 -8.08 -0.31 0.36
N ASN A 55 -7.47 0.09 -0.76
CA ASN A 55 -6.54 -0.75 -1.51
C ASN A 55 -5.25 -1.07 -0.76
N THR A 56 -4.88 -0.24 0.20
CA THR A 56 -3.69 -0.42 1.02
C THR A 56 -3.74 -1.74 1.80
N PHE A 57 -4.92 -2.21 2.23
CA PHE A 57 -5.06 -3.49 2.92
C PHE A 57 -4.70 -4.69 2.04
N THR A 58 -4.89 -4.58 0.72
CA THR A 58 -4.42 -5.61 -0.22
C THR A 58 -2.92 -5.48 -0.47
N LEU A 59 -2.44 -4.26 -0.74
CA LEU A 59 -1.04 -4.00 -1.06
C LEU A 59 -0.11 -4.30 0.14
N GLY A 60 -0.41 -3.74 1.30
CA GLY A 60 0.50 -3.78 2.45
C GLY A 60 0.46 -5.10 3.25
N HIS A 61 -0.48 -6.00 2.97
CA HIS A 61 -0.49 -7.34 3.56
C HIS A 61 0.07 -8.43 2.63
N ASP A 62 0.45 -8.06 1.42
CA ASP A 62 1.11 -8.94 0.46
C ASP A 62 2.50 -8.38 0.12
N LYS A 63 3.55 -9.16 0.45
CA LYS A 63 4.95 -8.73 0.25
C LYS A 63 5.28 -8.51 -1.22
N LEU A 64 4.71 -9.31 -2.13
CA LEU A 64 4.92 -9.12 -3.56
C LEU A 64 4.35 -7.79 -4.03
N LEU A 65 3.07 -7.52 -3.69
CA LEU A 65 2.42 -6.27 -4.08
C LEU A 65 3.10 -5.04 -3.44
N THR A 66 3.54 -5.18 -2.19
CA THR A 66 4.36 -4.14 -1.53
C THR A 66 5.66 -3.87 -2.30
N HIS A 67 6.41 -4.92 -2.67
CA HIS A 67 7.67 -4.74 -3.42
C HIS A 67 7.43 -4.16 -4.82
N LEU A 68 6.36 -4.53 -5.51
CA LEU A 68 5.98 -3.90 -6.78
C LEU A 68 5.66 -2.41 -6.62
N ALA A 69 4.98 -2.02 -5.54
CA ALA A 69 4.74 -0.61 -5.24
C ALA A 69 6.05 0.14 -4.93
N LEU A 70 6.94 -0.44 -4.12
CA LEU A 70 8.25 0.13 -3.82
C LEU A 70 9.08 0.32 -5.11
N GLN A 71 9.09 -0.67 -6.00
CA GLN A 71 9.80 -0.60 -7.28
C GLN A 71 9.25 0.51 -8.18
N TYR A 72 7.92 0.60 -8.30
CA TYR A 72 7.27 1.64 -9.11
C TYR A 72 7.66 3.06 -8.66
N TYR A 73 7.75 3.28 -7.35
CA TYR A 73 8.16 4.56 -6.75
C TYR A 73 9.67 4.68 -6.56
N LYS A 74 10.47 3.75 -7.09
CA LYS A 74 11.94 3.74 -7.03
C LYS A 74 12.49 3.83 -5.60
N ILE A 75 11.84 3.15 -4.67
CA ILE A 75 12.26 3.09 -3.27
C ILE A 75 13.31 1.98 -3.13
N PRO A 76 14.46 2.24 -2.51
CA PRO A 76 15.49 1.23 -2.33
C PRO A 76 14.98 0.02 -1.54
N MET A 77 15.22 -1.17 -2.08
CA MET A 77 14.86 -2.46 -1.47
C MET A 77 15.86 -3.53 -1.91
N PRO A 78 16.00 -4.64 -1.18
CA PRO A 78 16.84 -5.77 -1.62
C PRO A 78 16.29 -6.39 -2.91
N ASP A 79 17.16 -6.87 -3.78
CA ASP A 79 16.77 -7.54 -5.01
C ASP A 79 15.84 -8.72 -4.71
N THR A 80 14.69 -8.73 -5.38
CA THR A 80 13.62 -9.69 -5.12
C THR A 80 13.17 -10.35 -6.42
N TYR A 81 13.16 -11.68 -6.42
CA TYR A 81 12.79 -12.51 -7.57
C TYR A 81 11.42 -13.13 -7.32
N VAL A 82 10.53 -12.97 -8.30
CA VAL A 82 9.20 -13.59 -8.37
C VAL A 82 9.24 -14.64 -9.45
N ILE A 83 9.04 -15.89 -9.08
CA ILE A 83 9.29 -17.02 -9.99
C ILE A 83 8.07 -17.95 -9.95
N SER A 84 7.64 -18.37 -11.13
CA SER A 84 6.40 -19.13 -11.33
C SER A 84 6.54 -20.64 -11.11
N SER A 85 7.77 -21.20 -11.14
CA SER A 85 7.99 -22.65 -11.00
C SER A 85 9.27 -22.94 -10.21
N ILE A 86 9.32 -24.12 -9.60
CA ILE A 86 10.50 -24.59 -8.84
C ILE A 86 11.70 -24.77 -9.75
N ASP A 87 11.50 -25.29 -10.95
CA ASP A 87 12.60 -25.46 -11.91
C ASP A 87 13.23 -24.14 -12.34
N ALA A 88 12.40 -23.11 -12.58
CA ALA A 88 12.89 -21.76 -12.86
C ALA A 88 13.61 -21.17 -11.62
N ALA A 89 13.07 -21.39 -10.42
CA ALA A 89 13.70 -20.97 -9.18
C ALA A 89 15.08 -21.62 -8.99
N LYS A 90 15.20 -22.94 -9.20
CA LYS A 90 16.48 -23.64 -9.12
C LYS A 90 17.52 -23.13 -10.13
N LYS A 91 17.09 -22.68 -11.33
CA LYS A 91 17.97 -22.00 -12.28
C LYS A 91 18.46 -20.66 -11.76
N THR A 92 17.56 -19.84 -11.19
CA THR A 92 17.91 -18.55 -10.57
C THR A 92 18.86 -18.76 -9.38
N LEU A 93 18.65 -19.77 -8.55
CA LEU A 93 19.49 -20.10 -7.40
C LEU A 93 20.96 -20.39 -7.74
N LYS A 94 21.24 -20.81 -8.98
CA LYS A 94 22.62 -21.02 -9.47
C LYS A 94 23.37 -19.70 -9.77
N GLN A 95 22.63 -18.59 -9.89
CA GLN A 95 23.15 -17.28 -10.30
C GLN A 95 23.22 -16.25 -9.18
N VAL A 96 22.47 -16.47 -8.09
CA VAL A 96 22.41 -15.55 -6.95
C VAL A 96 23.61 -15.74 -6.02
N LYS A 97 23.93 -14.68 -5.26
CA LYS A 97 24.93 -14.75 -4.19
C LYS A 97 24.28 -15.23 -2.90
N TYR A 98 24.93 -16.16 -2.21
CA TYR A 98 24.50 -16.66 -0.91
C TYR A 98 25.10 -15.86 0.24
N PRO A 99 24.40 -15.79 1.40
CA PRO A 99 23.09 -16.37 1.67
C PRO A 99 21.95 -15.66 0.94
N ILE A 100 20.77 -16.30 0.86
CA ILE A 100 19.53 -15.74 0.35
C ILE A 100 18.38 -15.91 1.32
N ILE A 101 17.30 -15.17 1.09
CA ILE A 101 16.05 -15.27 1.84
C ILE A 101 14.97 -15.89 0.96
N LEU A 102 14.26 -16.89 1.47
CA LEU A 102 13.00 -17.40 0.92
C LEU A 102 11.85 -16.89 1.80
N LYS A 103 10.80 -16.31 1.20
CA LYS A 103 9.66 -15.74 1.93
C LYS A 103 8.34 -16.17 1.32
N PHE A 104 7.34 -16.42 2.16
CA PHE A 104 5.96 -16.44 1.69
C PHE A 104 5.42 -15.02 1.52
N PRO A 105 4.59 -14.76 0.48
CA PRO A 105 3.99 -13.44 0.25
C PRO A 105 3.20 -12.92 1.46
N GLN A 106 2.53 -13.82 2.16
CA GLN A 106 1.75 -13.51 3.34
C GLN A 106 2.39 -14.10 4.60
N GLY A 107 2.31 -13.39 5.69
CA GLY A 107 2.87 -13.80 6.98
C GLY A 107 3.30 -12.60 7.80
N THR A 108 3.39 -12.81 9.12
CA THR A 108 3.78 -11.79 10.10
C THR A 108 4.79 -12.34 11.09
N GLN A 109 5.48 -11.47 11.81
CA GLN A 109 6.42 -11.83 12.89
C GLN A 109 7.60 -12.71 12.44
N GLY A 110 8.04 -12.57 11.19
CA GLY A 110 9.13 -13.38 10.65
C GLY A 110 8.76 -14.84 10.35
N LYS A 111 7.50 -15.26 10.57
CA LYS A 111 7.03 -16.60 10.18
C LYS A 111 6.98 -16.70 8.66
N GLY A 112 7.48 -17.82 8.12
CA GLY A 112 7.58 -18.02 6.67
C GLY A 112 8.74 -17.28 6.01
N VAL A 113 9.75 -16.85 6.80
CA VAL A 113 11.04 -16.32 6.32
C VAL A 113 12.11 -17.36 6.63
N MET A 114 12.78 -17.84 5.59
CA MET A 114 13.83 -18.86 5.66
C MET A 114 15.12 -18.30 5.07
N ILE A 115 16.25 -18.62 5.69
CA ILE A 115 17.58 -18.23 5.21
C ILE A 115 18.30 -19.47 4.70
N ALA A 116 18.81 -19.40 3.47
CA ALA A 116 19.58 -20.46 2.88
C ALA A 116 21.00 -19.96 2.60
N ASP A 117 21.97 -20.66 3.18
CA ASP A 117 23.40 -20.31 3.07
C ASP A 117 24.08 -20.96 1.83
N SER A 118 23.36 -21.83 1.11
CA SER A 118 23.89 -22.54 -0.07
C SER A 118 22.78 -22.93 -1.04
N PHE A 119 23.19 -23.26 -2.28
CA PHE A 119 22.29 -23.83 -3.28
C PHE A 119 21.59 -25.10 -2.79
N ALA A 120 22.30 -25.99 -2.11
CA ALA A 120 21.74 -27.25 -1.61
C ALA A 120 20.64 -26.99 -0.56
N ALA A 121 20.90 -26.10 0.39
CA ALA A 121 19.90 -25.71 1.40
C ALA A 121 18.68 -25.05 0.75
N ALA A 122 18.89 -24.09 -0.15
CA ALA A 122 17.82 -23.41 -0.86
C ALA A 122 16.99 -24.38 -1.73
N SER A 123 17.61 -25.31 -2.44
CA SER A 123 16.92 -26.31 -3.26
C SER A 123 16.02 -27.19 -2.40
N SER A 124 16.53 -27.70 -1.26
CA SER A 124 15.73 -28.52 -0.33
C SER A 124 14.53 -27.75 0.25
N MET A 125 14.71 -26.44 0.56
CA MET A 125 13.61 -25.59 1.00
C MET A 125 12.56 -25.40 -0.10
N LEU A 126 12.98 -25.24 -1.36
CA LEU A 126 12.06 -25.13 -2.49
C LEU A 126 11.24 -26.40 -2.70
N ASP A 127 11.86 -27.59 -2.57
CA ASP A 127 11.14 -28.86 -2.67
C ASP A 127 10.07 -28.98 -1.58
N ALA A 128 10.34 -28.52 -0.36
CA ALA A 128 9.35 -28.46 0.72
C ALA A 128 8.22 -27.48 0.41
N ILE A 129 8.55 -26.27 -0.12
CA ILE A 129 7.56 -25.26 -0.52
C ILE A 129 6.65 -25.77 -1.65
N GLU A 130 7.20 -26.52 -2.61
CA GLU A 130 6.44 -27.15 -3.68
C GLU A 130 5.38 -28.11 -3.13
N THR A 131 5.76 -28.94 -2.17
CA THR A 131 4.82 -29.85 -1.49
C THR A 131 3.67 -29.11 -0.81
N LEU A 132 3.94 -27.94 -0.26
CA LEU A 132 2.94 -27.08 0.37
C LEU A 132 2.09 -26.31 -0.65
N LYS A 133 2.45 -26.31 -1.94
CA LYS A 133 1.78 -25.55 -3.01
C LYS A 133 1.60 -24.08 -2.70
N GLN A 134 2.58 -23.48 -2.02
CA GLN A 134 2.55 -22.08 -1.61
C GLN A 134 3.38 -21.20 -2.55
N PRO A 135 2.89 -20.00 -2.92
CA PRO A 135 3.71 -19.03 -3.62
C PRO A 135 4.86 -18.57 -2.70
N PHE A 136 5.98 -18.19 -3.31
CA PHE A 136 7.18 -17.76 -2.60
C PHE A 136 7.91 -16.64 -3.34
N LEU A 137 8.79 -15.96 -2.62
CA LEU A 137 9.73 -14.96 -3.13
C LEU A 137 11.14 -15.39 -2.75
N ILE A 138 12.09 -15.15 -3.65
CA ILE A 138 13.52 -15.23 -3.35
C ILE A 138 14.03 -13.80 -3.23
N GLN A 139 14.79 -13.49 -2.19
CA GLN A 139 15.31 -12.15 -1.96
C GLN A 139 16.79 -12.19 -1.59
N GLU A 140 17.55 -11.19 -2.04
CA GLU A 140 18.92 -10.94 -1.61
C GLU A 140 18.98 -10.86 -0.07
N TYR A 141 19.93 -11.55 0.52
CA TYR A 141 20.24 -11.36 1.93
C TYR A 141 21.13 -10.12 2.08
N VAL A 142 20.71 -9.21 2.92
CA VAL A 142 21.46 -8.01 3.26
C VAL A 142 22.10 -8.21 4.63
N GLU A 143 23.43 -8.16 4.68
CA GLU A 143 24.16 -8.31 5.93
C GLU A 143 24.01 -7.06 6.80
N THR A 144 23.47 -7.24 7.98
CA THR A 144 23.20 -6.18 8.96
C THR A 144 23.49 -6.62 10.41
N GLU A 145 24.29 -7.68 10.56
CA GLU A 145 24.56 -8.29 11.88
C GLU A 145 23.28 -8.65 12.65
N GLY A 146 22.28 -9.14 11.92
CA GLY A 146 20.98 -9.50 12.49
C GLY A 146 20.18 -8.32 13.04
N SER A 147 20.39 -7.13 12.51
CA SER A 147 19.64 -5.93 12.93
C SER A 147 18.81 -5.33 11.81
N ASP A 148 17.71 -4.68 12.19
CA ASP A 148 16.93 -3.82 11.32
C ASP A 148 16.40 -2.60 12.09
N ILE A 149 15.89 -1.62 11.36
CA ILE A 149 15.29 -0.42 11.92
C ILE A 149 13.81 -0.45 11.66
N ARG A 150 13.02 -0.25 12.71
CA ARG A 150 11.59 0.04 12.56
C ARG A 150 11.33 1.51 12.73
N ALA A 151 10.91 2.17 11.65
CA ALA A 151 10.51 3.58 11.62
C ALA A 151 8.99 3.69 11.61
N LEU A 152 8.40 4.44 12.53
CA LEU A 152 6.97 4.70 12.52
C LEU A 152 6.68 6.01 11.78
N VAL A 153 5.96 5.89 10.69
CA VAL A 153 5.48 7.01 9.87
C VAL A 153 4.09 7.40 10.32
N VAL A 154 3.87 8.70 10.50
CA VAL A 154 2.58 9.33 10.71
C VAL A 154 2.51 10.56 9.81
N GLY A 155 1.67 10.51 8.79
CA GLY A 155 1.60 11.51 7.73
C GLY A 155 2.89 11.61 6.92
N ASP A 156 3.50 12.79 6.96
CA ASP A 156 4.74 13.10 6.23
C ASP A 156 5.99 13.01 7.12
N GLN A 157 5.90 12.41 8.29
CA GLN A 157 6.98 12.40 9.27
C GLN A 157 7.21 11.01 9.86
N VAL A 158 8.47 10.72 10.18
CA VAL A 158 8.84 9.63 11.07
C VAL A 158 8.77 10.17 12.49
N VAL A 159 7.79 9.69 13.27
CA VAL A 159 7.52 10.16 14.64
C VAL A 159 8.35 9.45 15.69
N GLY A 160 8.96 8.32 15.34
CA GLY A 160 9.88 7.56 16.17
C GLY A 160 10.50 6.44 15.39
N ALA A 161 11.71 6.03 15.78
CA ALA A 161 12.41 4.89 15.20
C ALA A 161 13.24 4.19 16.26
N TYR A 162 13.43 2.89 16.09
CA TYR A 162 14.30 2.09 16.94
C TYR A 162 14.95 0.96 16.15
N LYS A 163 16.19 0.67 16.48
CA LYS A 163 16.95 -0.45 15.93
C LYS A 163 16.59 -1.69 16.72
N ARG A 164 16.23 -2.76 16.01
CA ARG A 164 15.99 -4.08 16.59
C ARG A 164 17.21 -4.94 16.33
N LYS A 165 17.66 -5.67 17.35
CA LYS A 165 18.73 -6.65 17.23
C LYS A 165 18.17 -8.04 17.50
N ALA A 166 18.57 -9.01 16.69
CA ALA A 166 18.23 -10.40 16.89
C ALA A 166 18.78 -10.94 18.23
N ALA A 167 18.12 -11.92 18.80
CA ALA A 167 18.68 -12.69 19.91
C ALA A 167 19.94 -13.45 19.44
N VAL A 168 20.82 -13.77 20.39
CA VAL A 168 22.04 -14.54 20.10
C VAL A 168 21.68 -15.87 19.42
N GLY A 169 22.27 -16.14 18.27
CA GLY A 169 21.98 -17.35 17.48
C GLY A 169 20.83 -17.21 16.47
N GLU A 170 20.11 -16.08 16.46
CA GLU A 170 19.07 -15.78 15.49
C GLU A 170 19.56 -14.74 14.46
N LYS A 171 19.21 -14.92 13.19
CA LYS A 171 19.49 -13.96 12.12
C LYS A 171 18.33 -12.98 11.86
N ARG A 172 17.21 -13.15 12.54
CA ARG A 172 15.98 -12.34 12.35
C ARG A 172 15.77 -11.39 13.53
N ALA A 173 15.81 -10.09 13.27
CA ALA A 173 15.62 -9.03 14.26
C ALA A 173 14.14 -8.92 14.70
N ASN A 174 13.66 -9.84 15.52
CA ASN A 174 12.28 -9.84 16.01
C ASN A 174 12.22 -9.73 17.53
N ILE A 175 11.71 -8.61 18.06
CA ILE A 175 11.57 -8.38 19.51
C ILE A 175 10.66 -9.45 20.17
N HIS A 176 9.64 -9.90 19.49
CA HIS A 176 8.75 -10.97 20.02
C HIS A 176 9.47 -12.33 20.14
N ALA A 177 10.63 -12.50 19.50
CA ALA A 177 11.49 -13.67 19.60
C ALA A 177 12.69 -13.44 20.54
N GLY A 178 12.62 -12.48 21.47
CA GLY A 178 13.68 -12.21 22.44
C GLY A 178 14.72 -11.19 21.97
N GLY A 179 14.51 -10.51 20.84
CA GLY A 179 15.37 -9.43 20.38
C GLY A 179 15.29 -8.19 21.28
N THR A 180 16.33 -7.35 21.22
CA THR A 180 16.41 -6.07 21.93
C THR A 180 16.11 -4.90 21.02
N GLY A 181 15.67 -3.78 21.60
CA GLY A 181 15.41 -2.53 20.90
C GLY A 181 16.22 -1.37 21.45
N GLU A 182 16.84 -0.58 20.58
CA GLU A 182 17.57 0.63 20.94
C GLU A 182 16.98 1.83 20.20
N PRO A 183 16.75 2.98 20.86
CA PRO A 183 16.24 4.16 20.18
C PRO A 183 17.27 4.67 19.17
N ILE A 184 16.80 5.10 17.99
CA ILE A 184 17.68 5.65 16.95
C ILE A 184 17.05 6.91 16.35
N VAL A 185 17.90 7.86 15.99
CA VAL A 185 17.51 9.04 15.21
C VAL A 185 17.96 8.81 13.77
N LEU A 186 16.99 8.66 12.86
CA LEU A 186 17.27 8.50 11.44
C LEU A 186 17.78 9.80 10.83
N ASP A 187 18.66 9.71 9.86
CA ASP A 187 19.04 10.81 9.00
C ASP A 187 17.89 11.25 8.07
N ALA A 188 18.08 12.35 7.37
CA ALA A 188 17.06 12.90 6.47
C ALA A 188 16.75 11.95 5.29
N HIS A 189 17.74 11.20 4.81
CA HIS A 189 17.59 10.28 3.70
C HIS A 189 16.75 9.06 4.10
N ALA A 190 17.08 8.41 5.20
CA ALA A 190 16.31 7.27 5.73
C ALA A 190 14.88 7.67 6.11
N LYS A 191 14.67 8.87 6.72
CA LYS A 191 13.33 9.41 6.97
C LYS A 191 12.51 9.57 5.70
N LYS A 192 13.11 10.14 4.64
CA LYS A 192 12.46 10.31 3.34
C LYS A 192 12.08 8.97 2.71
N ILE A 193 12.98 7.98 2.78
CA ILE A 193 12.70 6.61 2.29
C ILE A 193 11.51 6.01 3.04
N ALA A 194 11.49 6.08 4.38
CA ALA A 194 10.38 5.55 5.19
C ALA A 194 9.04 6.20 4.83
N VAL A 195 8.99 7.53 4.74
CA VAL A 195 7.77 8.28 4.37
C VAL A 195 7.32 7.93 2.96
N ASN A 196 8.24 7.85 2.00
CA ASN A 196 7.90 7.50 0.62
C ASN A 196 7.40 6.05 0.51
N ALA A 197 7.94 5.12 1.30
CA ALA A 197 7.46 3.74 1.36
C ALA A 197 6.02 3.68 1.88
N ALA A 198 5.69 4.41 2.95
CA ALA A 198 4.33 4.52 3.45
C ALA A 198 3.36 5.08 2.39
N LYS A 199 3.77 6.17 1.72
CA LYS A 199 2.99 6.80 0.64
C LYS A 199 2.79 5.88 -0.56
N SER A 200 3.80 5.10 -0.94
CA SER A 200 3.73 4.20 -2.11
C SER A 200 2.62 3.16 -2.01
N ILE A 201 2.29 2.74 -0.79
CA ILE A 201 1.20 1.79 -0.52
C ILE A 201 -0.11 2.47 -0.11
N GLY A 202 -0.14 3.81 0.01
CA GLY A 202 -1.32 4.57 0.40
C GLY A 202 -1.63 4.57 1.89
N ALA A 203 -0.62 4.37 2.76
CA ALA A 203 -0.74 4.44 4.21
C ALA A 203 -0.19 5.76 4.75
N GLU A 204 -0.98 6.48 5.53
CA GLU A 204 -0.52 7.67 6.27
C GLU A 204 -0.01 7.30 7.66
N ILE A 205 -0.36 6.12 8.17
CA ILE A 205 0.15 5.57 9.43
C ILE A 205 0.59 4.14 9.20
N CYS A 206 1.89 3.88 9.27
CA CYS A 206 2.44 2.53 9.21
C CYS A 206 3.87 2.47 9.81
N ALA A 207 4.32 1.27 10.18
CA ALA A 207 5.72 1.05 10.48
C ALA A 207 6.44 0.53 9.23
N VAL A 208 7.58 1.12 8.92
CA VAL A 208 8.45 0.71 7.82
C VAL A 208 9.70 0.08 8.40
N ASP A 209 10.00 -1.14 7.96
CA ASP A 209 11.19 -1.88 8.36
C ASP A 209 12.29 -1.67 7.31
N ILE A 210 13.45 -1.22 7.78
CA ILE A 210 14.56 -0.77 6.95
C ILE A 210 15.84 -1.51 7.38
N LEU A 211 16.59 -2.02 6.40
CA LEU A 211 17.94 -2.53 6.59
C LEU A 211 18.94 -1.41 6.29
N GLU A 212 19.92 -1.24 7.17
CA GLU A 212 21.09 -0.41 6.92
C GLU A 212 22.14 -1.22 6.19
N SER A 213 22.25 -1.04 4.89
CA SER A 213 23.22 -1.75 4.07
C SER A 213 24.39 -0.85 3.64
N VAL A 214 25.45 -1.45 3.12
CA VAL A 214 26.54 -0.71 2.46
C VAL A 214 26.07 0.09 1.23
N LYS A 215 24.92 -0.27 0.67
CA LYS A 215 24.26 0.45 -0.44
C LYS A 215 23.33 1.59 0.08
N GLY A 216 23.25 1.78 1.39
CA GLY A 216 22.32 2.70 2.06
C GLY A 216 21.07 2.00 2.60
N PRO A 217 20.07 2.78 3.09
CA PRO A 217 18.81 2.25 3.65
C PRO A 217 17.98 1.53 2.61
N GLN A 218 17.53 0.30 2.91
CA GLN A 218 16.67 -0.51 2.04
C GLN A 218 15.42 -0.96 2.78
N VAL A 219 14.24 -0.76 2.19
CA VAL A 219 12.94 -1.14 2.77
C VAL A 219 12.67 -2.61 2.51
N ILE A 220 12.28 -3.34 3.55
CA ILE A 220 11.91 -4.76 3.46
C ILE A 220 10.44 -5.04 3.72
N GLU A 221 9.75 -4.18 4.48
CA GLU A 221 8.34 -4.37 4.84
C GLU A 221 7.70 -3.04 5.24
N ALA A 222 6.40 -2.90 4.98
CA ALA A 222 5.55 -1.84 5.51
C ALA A 222 4.38 -2.46 6.27
N ASN A 223 4.30 -2.20 7.57
CA ASN A 223 3.32 -2.81 8.47
C ASN A 223 2.18 -1.84 8.78
N LEU A 224 0.97 -2.15 8.30
CA LEU A 224 -0.23 -1.31 8.43
C LEU A 224 -0.84 -1.29 9.83
N SER A 225 -0.53 -2.28 10.66
CA SER A 225 -1.09 -2.40 12.01
C SER A 225 0.01 -2.56 13.06
N PRO A 226 0.95 -1.60 13.14
CA PRO A 226 2.07 -1.71 14.06
C PRO A 226 1.60 -1.75 15.51
N GLY A 227 2.22 -2.63 16.32
CA GLY A 227 2.14 -2.55 17.77
C GLY A 227 2.90 -1.32 18.26
N LEU A 228 2.33 -0.56 19.18
CA LEU A 228 2.93 0.68 19.69
C LEU A 228 3.79 0.47 20.93
N GLN A 229 3.63 -0.66 21.65
CA GLN A 229 4.34 -0.91 22.91
C GLN A 229 5.86 -0.87 22.75
N GLY A 230 6.41 -1.61 21.79
CA GLY A 230 7.86 -1.69 21.57
C GLY A 230 8.50 -0.35 21.28
N ILE A 231 7.92 0.43 20.35
CA ILE A 231 8.46 1.74 20.00
C ILE A 231 8.30 2.76 21.14
N THR A 232 7.16 2.78 21.83
CA THR A 232 6.91 3.69 22.96
C THR A 232 7.86 3.38 24.12
N SER A 233 8.01 2.09 24.49
CA SER A 233 8.91 1.69 25.58
C SER A 233 10.38 1.98 25.28
N THR A 234 10.80 1.81 24.02
CA THR A 234 12.19 2.03 23.60
C THR A 234 12.52 3.51 23.44
N THR A 235 11.65 4.28 22.74
CA THR A 235 11.95 5.69 22.44
C THR A 235 11.51 6.66 23.52
N LYS A 236 10.66 6.24 24.48
CA LYS A 236 9.99 7.08 25.49
C LYS A 236 9.11 8.18 24.89
N ILE A 237 8.77 8.07 23.59
CA ILE A 237 7.87 9.01 22.90
C ILE A 237 6.44 8.47 23.03
N ASP A 238 5.50 9.33 23.38
CA ASP A 238 4.07 9.00 23.34
C ASP A 238 3.59 8.94 21.88
N ILE A 239 3.73 7.76 21.29
CA ILE A 239 3.35 7.50 19.91
C ILE A 239 1.83 7.57 19.73
N ALA A 240 1.07 7.16 20.74
CA ALA A 240 -0.40 7.20 20.67
C ALA A 240 -0.90 8.63 20.59
N ASP A 241 -0.33 9.55 21.36
CA ASP A 241 -0.62 11.00 21.29
C ASP A 241 -0.30 11.58 19.90
N LYS A 242 0.87 11.23 19.33
CA LYS A 242 1.24 11.66 17.96
C LYS A 242 0.22 11.23 16.92
N ILE A 243 -0.21 9.98 17.00
CA ILE A 243 -1.23 9.43 16.09
C ILE A 243 -2.57 10.13 16.31
N ALA A 244 -3.01 10.30 17.56
CA ALA A 244 -4.28 10.92 17.90
C ALA A 244 -4.36 12.37 17.40
N LYS A 245 -3.32 13.17 17.61
CA LYS A 245 -3.22 14.53 17.10
C LYS A 245 -3.30 14.59 15.59
N TYR A 246 -2.53 13.74 14.91
CA TYR A 246 -2.58 13.65 13.44
C TYR A 246 -3.98 13.32 12.93
N LEU A 247 -4.63 12.29 13.50
CA LEU A 247 -5.97 11.90 13.12
C LEU A 247 -6.99 13.02 13.32
N TYR A 248 -6.90 13.74 14.44
CA TYR A 248 -7.77 14.88 14.76
C TYR A 248 -7.62 16.00 13.72
N GLU A 249 -6.38 16.45 13.46
CA GLU A 249 -6.08 17.51 12.50
C GLU A 249 -6.55 17.15 11.09
N LYS A 250 -6.23 15.93 10.63
CA LYS A 250 -6.63 15.48 9.30
C LYS A 250 -8.14 15.27 9.15
N THR A 251 -8.82 14.86 10.20
CA THR A 251 -10.28 14.77 10.21
C THR A 251 -10.91 16.15 10.05
N LYS A 252 -10.38 17.16 10.75
CA LYS A 252 -10.84 18.54 10.62
C LYS A 252 -10.64 19.07 9.20
N GLU A 253 -9.43 18.90 8.63
CA GLU A 253 -9.14 19.26 7.23
C GLU A 253 -10.09 18.55 6.24
N PHE A 254 -10.37 17.26 6.47
CA PHE A 254 -11.27 16.48 5.62
C PHE A 254 -12.71 17.00 5.64
N SER A 255 -13.19 17.36 6.84
CA SER A 255 -14.54 17.92 7.03
C SER A 255 -14.69 19.28 6.35
N GLU A 256 -13.65 20.11 6.37
CA GLU A 256 -13.63 21.44 5.76
C GLU A 256 -13.58 21.38 4.21
N LYS A 257 -12.85 20.42 3.64
CA LYS A 257 -12.67 20.30 2.17
C LYS A 257 -13.91 19.80 1.41
N GLY A 258 -14.97 19.44 2.10
CA GLY A 258 -16.26 19.07 1.49
C GLY A 258 -16.23 17.77 0.67
N LYS A 259 -17.17 16.94 0.97
CA LYS A 259 -17.37 15.51 0.62
C LYS A 259 -17.52 15.14 -0.88
N LYS A 260 -17.27 16.02 -1.85
CA LYS A 260 -17.80 15.84 -3.23
C LYS A 260 -16.84 15.18 -4.25
N THR A 261 -15.54 15.13 -4.02
CA THR A 261 -14.63 14.83 -5.14
C THR A 261 -13.96 13.45 -5.07
N GLU A 262 -13.93 12.78 -3.92
CA GLU A 262 -13.07 11.60 -3.74
C GLU A 262 -13.75 10.24 -3.93
N THR A 263 -15.06 10.13 -3.69
CA THR A 263 -15.79 8.86 -3.90
C THR A 263 -15.67 8.39 -5.34
N PHE A 264 -15.62 9.32 -6.28
CA PHE A 264 -15.53 9.03 -7.70
C PHE A 264 -14.14 8.49 -8.10
N LYS A 265 -13.07 9.07 -7.55
CA LYS A 265 -11.70 8.60 -7.82
C LYS A 265 -11.47 7.17 -7.33
N LEU A 266 -12.05 6.80 -6.20
CA LEU A 266 -11.90 5.44 -5.67
C LEU A 266 -12.54 4.39 -6.58
N PHE A 267 -13.74 4.63 -7.08
CA PHE A 267 -14.40 3.69 -7.99
C PHE A 267 -13.65 3.57 -9.32
N ALA A 268 -12.99 4.64 -9.77
CA ALA A 268 -12.10 4.60 -10.91
C ALA A 268 -10.84 3.75 -10.63
N ASP A 269 -10.20 3.93 -9.47
CA ASP A 269 -9.02 3.18 -9.04
C ASP A 269 -9.31 1.68 -8.77
N LEU A 270 -10.55 1.36 -8.43
CA LEU A 270 -11.01 -0.01 -8.20
C LEU A 270 -11.45 -0.73 -9.49
N GLY A 271 -11.41 -0.02 -10.65
CA GLY A 271 -11.95 -0.54 -11.90
C GLY A 271 -13.48 -0.69 -11.90
N VAL A 272 -14.16 -0.13 -10.90
CA VAL A 272 -15.61 -0.11 -10.72
C VAL A 272 -16.11 1.34 -10.88
N ALA A 273 -15.71 2.01 -11.97
CA ALA A 273 -16.11 3.38 -12.25
C ALA A 273 -17.65 3.48 -12.39
N GLY A 274 -18.29 3.86 -11.30
CA GLY A 274 -19.63 4.40 -11.35
C GLY A 274 -19.59 5.75 -12.06
N LYS A 275 -20.45 5.95 -13.04
CA LYS A 275 -20.54 7.19 -13.83
C LYS A 275 -20.77 8.40 -12.92
N GLU A 276 -19.98 9.46 -13.07
CA GLU A 276 -20.34 10.78 -12.53
C GLU A 276 -21.77 11.14 -13.00
N LYS A 277 -22.57 11.64 -12.09
CA LYS A 277 -23.86 12.26 -12.51
C LYS A 277 -23.53 13.42 -13.43
N GLY A 278 -23.65 13.20 -14.75
CA GLY A 278 -23.45 14.22 -15.78
C GLY A 278 -22.41 13.88 -16.84
N GLN A 279 -21.46 12.97 -16.63
CA GLN A 279 -20.54 12.56 -17.70
C GLN A 279 -20.91 11.18 -18.24
N GLN A 280 -21.22 11.13 -19.53
CA GLN A 280 -21.39 9.87 -20.26
C GLN A 280 -20.16 9.64 -21.14
N GLN A 281 -19.52 8.49 -20.98
CA GLN A 281 -18.43 8.08 -21.86
C GLN A 281 -18.99 7.26 -23.00
N ILE A 282 -18.64 7.65 -24.23
CA ILE A 282 -19.02 6.95 -25.45
C ILE A 282 -17.75 6.61 -26.19
N VAL A 283 -17.56 5.33 -26.47
CA VAL A 283 -16.48 4.88 -27.37
C VAL A 283 -17.04 4.93 -28.79
N THR A 284 -16.48 5.76 -29.64
CA THR A 284 -16.89 5.92 -31.03
C THR A 284 -15.71 6.32 -31.91
N ASN A 285 -15.81 6.09 -33.19
CA ASN A 285 -14.84 6.58 -34.16
C ASN A 285 -15.15 8.04 -34.50
N LEU A 286 -14.12 8.84 -34.69
CA LEU A 286 -14.25 10.21 -35.19
C LEU A 286 -14.45 10.20 -36.71
N ASP A 287 -15.42 10.96 -37.20
CA ASP A 287 -15.65 11.18 -38.63
C ASP A 287 -14.84 12.41 -39.07
N PHE A 288 -13.82 12.21 -39.90
CA PHE A 288 -13.00 13.28 -40.46
C PHE A 288 -13.50 13.62 -41.87
N ARG A 289 -13.92 14.86 -42.07
CA ARG A 289 -14.30 15.42 -43.38
C ARG A 289 -13.39 16.62 -43.73
N SER A 290 -12.42 16.36 -44.59
CA SER A 290 -11.37 17.31 -44.92
C SER A 290 -10.61 17.76 -43.67
N ASP A 291 -10.71 19.00 -43.26
CA ASP A 291 -10.08 19.66 -42.12
C ASP A 291 -10.96 19.70 -40.85
N ARG A 292 -12.13 19.04 -40.90
CA ARG A 292 -13.13 19.06 -39.82
C ARG A 292 -13.28 17.72 -39.17
N ILE A 293 -13.49 17.73 -37.83
CA ILE A 293 -13.87 16.56 -37.06
C ILE A 293 -15.34 16.69 -36.72
N LEU A 294 -16.17 15.74 -37.17
CA LEU A 294 -17.59 15.68 -36.85
C LEU A 294 -17.79 14.84 -35.58
N LEU A 295 -18.44 15.43 -34.60
CA LEU A 295 -18.85 14.71 -33.40
C LEU A 295 -20.17 13.96 -33.65
N PRO A 296 -20.30 12.71 -33.16
CA PRO A 296 -21.55 11.97 -33.27
C PRO A 296 -22.71 12.75 -32.68
N LYS A 297 -23.90 12.69 -33.33
CA LYS A 297 -25.13 13.42 -32.92
C LYS A 297 -25.54 13.18 -31.47
N ILE A 298 -25.14 12.04 -30.91
CA ILE A 298 -25.38 11.72 -29.49
C ILE A 298 -24.55 12.60 -28.56
N ILE A 299 -23.33 13.00 -28.95
CA ILE A 299 -22.46 13.86 -28.13
C ILE A 299 -23.05 15.26 -28.03
N SER A 300 -23.53 15.86 -29.15
CA SER A 300 -24.19 17.18 -29.10
C SER A 300 -25.44 17.19 -28.26
N LYS A 301 -26.23 16.09 -28.29
CA LYS A 301 -27.44 15.95 -27.42
C LYS A 301 -27.08 15.86 -25.94
N LEU A 302 -25.98 15.17 -25.58
CA LEU A 302 -25.56 14.97 -24.20
C LEU A 302 -24.86 16.19 -23.61
N SER A 303 -24.04 16.88 -24.42
CA SER A 303 -23.30 18.09 -24.00
C SER A 303 -24.19 19.33 -23.93
N LYS A 304 -25.38 19.29 -24.53
CA LYS A 304 -26.32 20.45 -24.62
C LYS A 304 -25.67 21.69 -25.24
N PHE A 305 -24.74 21.51 -26.17
CA PHE A 305 -24.22 22.59 -27.02
C PHE A 305 -25.28 22.92 -28.11
N ASN A 306 -25.47 24.20 -28.34
CA ASN A 306 -26.30 24.74 -29.43
C ASN A 306 -25.40 25.41 -30.47
N GLU A 307 -25.94 25.69 -31.66
CA GLU A 307 -25.19 26.29 -32.77
C GLU A 307 -24.65 27.69 -32.44
N ASP A 308 -25.35 28.42 -31.56
CA ASP A 308 -24.99 29.78 -31.16
C ASP A 308 -24.11 29.85 -29.90
N ASP A 309 -23.72 28.74 -29.31
CA ASP A 309 -22.88 28.73 -28.10
C ASP A 309 -21.43 29.12 -28.45
N GLU A 310 -20.90 30.11 -27.76
CA GLU A 310 -19.45 30.37 -27.75
C GLU A 310 -18.75 29.33 -26.86
N VAL A 311 -17.65 28.77 -27.38
CA VAL A 311 -16.96 27.68 -26.68
C VAL A 311 -15.47 27.93 -26.59
N ILE A 312 -14.90 27.57 -25.44
CA ILE A 312 -13.45 27.48 -25.27
C ILE A 312 -13.00 26.08 -25.71
N VAL A 313 -12.11 26.02 -26.71
CA VAL A 313 -11.51 24.77 -27.17
C VAL A 313 -10.13 24.63 -26.56
N LYS A 314 -9.94 23.60 -25.74
CA LYS A 314 -8.64 23.21 -25.18
C LYS A 314 -8.15 21.97 -25.92
N ALA A 315 -7.04 22.06 -26.64
CA ALA A 315 -6.48 20.95 -27.39
C ALA A 315 -5.06 20.58 -26.91
N SER A 316 -4.80 19.30 -26.76
CA SER A 316 -3.48 18.73 -26.52
C SER A 316 -3.37 17.39 -27.24
N LYS A 317 -2.16 16.81 -27.36
CA LYS A 317 -1.95 15.55 -28.10
C LYS A 317 -2.92 14.46 -27.61
N GLY A 318 -3.84 14.02 -28.49
CA GLY A 318 -4.81 12.97 -28.22
C GLY A 318 -6.00 13.39 -27.32
N LYS A 319 -6.16 14.68 -26.99
CA LYS A 319 -7.25 15.18 -26.15
C LYS A 319 -7.79 16.51 -26.63
N ILE A 320 -9.11 16.60 -26.77
CA ILE A 320 -9.84 17.84 -27.02
C ILE A 320 -10.90 17.98 -25.93
N ALA A 321 -11.03 19.15 -25.34
CA ALA A 321 -12.10 19.52 -24.43
C ALA A 321 -12.81 20.78 -24.93
N LEU A 322 -14.13 20.79 -24.83
CA LEU A 322 -14.98 21.90 -25.18
C LEU A 322 -15.73 22.33 -23.91
N GLU A 323 -15.69 23.61 -23.61
CA GLU A 323 -16.39 24.22 -22.47
C GLU A 323 -17.20 25.41 -22.99
N LYS A 324 -18.43 25.63 -22.49
CA LYS A 324 -19.16 26.87 -22.79
C LYS A 324 -18.38 28.05 -22.21
N TYR A 325 -18.28 29.13 -23.00
CA TYR A 325 -17.66 30.37 -22.54
C TYR A 325 -18.55 31.05 -21.49
#